data_5d78f845fffd84c987125b6de296e076
#
_entry.id   5d78f845fffd84c987125b6de296e076
#
_cell.length_a   1.000
_cell.length_b   1.000
_cell.length_c   1.000
_cell.angle_alpha   90.00
_cell.angle_beta   90.00
_cell.angle_gamma   90.00
#
_symmetry.space_group_name_H-M   'P 1'
#
loop_
_entity.id
_entity.type
_entity.pdbx_description
1 polymer ?
#
loop_
_entity_poly.entity_id
_entity_poly.type
_entity_poly.pdbx_seq_one_letter_code
_entity_poly.pdbx_strand_id
1 'polypeptide(L)'
;MARARITYLSEAEKAFIHEQTMLVLERVGVAYNAPLAIDLLAEAGAQVDRERLTARFGWDLVGRCLATVPREVLLAGRDPANDRVLGRDPLVTTSDGMTTYVLDDLSGERREGTQADLARFTRLVDALPEIDVHWPSPQTADVDAHTMPLVMQATCVRNTGKHIQDEVRAPELVEPVLAVHEAASGAPLRERPVFSVTNCTVAPLQHDREMTEASLKLTKRGVPIFILPMPQAGTTGPMTLLGTCIVHLAELLSAVVLFQLAEPGCPLVSGVGSAVAEMRTGGYIAAGPEIGIINLICLEMSRFYGLPTQATGISADAMAVDFQAGSEGGMTGLCAALAGADSLVAAGTLDGVQTSSLAKMVLDNDQLGALRRYLREDAIDESTALLDDICAVGIGGHYLGRRSTRAFARREVWRPAVFQRGSFDRSAGPGRSLIEQAVARAGELLATHEVTPLDEAAEREIDDILAAHSARRP
;
A
#
# COMPACT_ATOMS: atom_id res chain seq x y z
N MET A 1 4.42 26.47 -7.89
CA MET A 1 4.28 25.43 -8.94
C MET A 1 2.86 24.87 -8.85
N ALA A 2 2.25 24.54 -9.99
CA ALA A 2 0.89 24.00 -10.03
C ALA A 2 0.91 22.47 -9.82
N ARG A 3 0.03 21.97 -8.95
CA ARG A 3 -0.14 20.53 -8.68
C ARG A 3 -1.63 20.20 -8.68
N ALA A 4 -1.99 19.10 -9.34
CA ALA A 4 -3.38 18.62 -9.36
C ALA A 4 -3.79 18.08 -7.98
N ARG A 5 -4.96 18.48 -7.49
CA ARG A 5 -5.58 17.96 -6.25
C ARG A 5 -7.10 17.99 -6.36
N ILE A 6 -7.74 17.04 -5.68
CA ILE A 6 -9.18 16.99 -5.46
C ILE A 6 -9.43 17.26 -3.97
N THR A 7 -10.41 18.12 -3.67
CA THR A 7 -10.99 18.31 -2.35
C THR A 7 -12.44 17.87 -2.40
N TYR A 8 -12.83 16.96 -1.52
CA TYR A 8 -14.17 16.38 -1.47
C TYR A 8 -14.99 16.93 -0.31
N LEU A 9 -14.35 17.14 0.85
CA LEU A 9 -15.01 17.58 2.08
C LEU A 9 -14.72 19.07 2.36
N SER A 10 -15.76 19.82 2.72
CA SER A 10 -15.62 21.12 3.37
C SER A 10 -15.14 20.97 4.83
N GLU A 11 -14.63 22.05 5.43
CA GLU A 11 -14.22 22.06 6.84
C GLU A 11 -15.37 21.71 7.80
N ALA A 12 -16.61 22.15 7.47
CA ALA A 12 -17.80 21.82 8.26
C ALA A 12 -18.14 20.32 8.20
N GLU A 13 -18.00 19.69 7.03
CA GLU A 13 -18.20 18.25 6.89
C GLU A 13 -17.13 17.44 7.59
N LYS A 14 -15.86 17.86 7.56
CA LYS A 14 -14.79 17.25 8.35
C LYS A 14 -15.08 17.32 9.85
N ALA A 15 -15.51 18.50 10.34
CA ALA A 15 -15.89 18.66 11.74
C ALA A 15 -17.05 17.75 12.13
N PHE A 16 -18.06 17.62 11.27
CA PHE A 16 -19.18 16.71 11.48
C PHE A 16 -18.72 15.24 11.54
N ILE A 17 -17.92 14.78 10.59
CA ILE A 17 -17.40 13.41 10.55
C ILE A 17 -16.56 13.12 11.81
N HIS A 18 -15.71 14.07 12.20
CA HIS A 18 -14.94 13.97 13.44
C HIS A 18 -15.85 13.80 14.66
N GLU A 19 -16.86 14.65 14.82
CA GLU A 19 -17.83 14.57 15.93
C GLU A 19 -18.51 13.19 15.96
N GLN A 20 -19.01 12.70 14.82
CA GLN A 20 -19.66 11.39 14.75
C GLN A 20 -18.70 10.26 15.10
N THR A 21 -17.44 10.32 14.64
CA THR A 21 -16.40 9.33 14.98
C THR A 21 -16.13 9.32 16.49
N MET A 22 -16.02 10.49 17.12
CA MET A 22 -15.81 10.60 18.55
C MET A 22 -17.01 10.04 19.35
N LEU A 23 -18.24 10.30 18.90
CA LEU A 23 -19.44 9.74 19.51
C LEU A 23 -19.46 8.19 19.47
N VAL A 24 -18.93 7.58 18.41
CA VAL A 24 -18.78 6.10 18.36
C VAL A 24 -17.80 5.64 19.44
N LEU A 25 -16.63 6.26 19.54
CA LEU A 25 -15.60 5.89 20.54
C LEU A 25 -16.08 6.12 21.99
N GLU A 26 -16.87 7.15 22.25
CA GLU A 26 -17.39 7.47 23.59
C GLU A 26 -18.59 6.62 24.00
N ARG A 27 -19.51 6.35 23.07
CA ARG A 27 -20.78 5.67 23.39
C ARG A 27 -20.73 4.17 23.19
N VAL A 28 -20.08 3.72 22.12
CA VAL A 28 -19.95 2.29 21.78
C VAL A 28 -18.62 1.76 22.31
N GLY A 29 -17.52 2.40 21.95
CA GLY A 29 -16.17 1.94 22.24
C GLY A 29 -15.68 0.88 21.26
N VAL A 30 -14.56 0.24 21.59
CA VAL A 30 -13.88 -0.75 20.75
C VAL A 30 -13.44 -1.94 21.59
N ALA A 31 -13.56 -3.17 21.05
CA ALA A 31 -13.04 -4.38 21.67
C ALA A 31 -11.59 -4.62 21.24
N TYR A 32 -10.71 -4.92 22.21
CA TYR A 32 -9.29 -5.12 21.92
C TYR A 32 -8.85 -6.57 21.98
N ASN A 33 -9.66 -7.46 22.51
CA ASN A 33 -9.43 -8.90 22.66
C ASN A 33 -8.06 -9.29 23.28
N ALA A 34 -7.26 -8.30 23.69
CA ALA A 34 -5.94 -8.43 24.30
C ALA A 34 -5.94 -7.79 25.70
N PRO A 35 -5.75 -8.54 26.79
CA PRO A 35 -5.74 -8.01 28.16
C PRO A 35 -4.71 -6.88 28.36
N LEU A 36 -3.52 -7.01 27.78
CA LEU A 36 -2.47 -5.99 27.86
C LEU A 36 -2.92 -4.63 27.26
N ALA A 37 -3.68 -4.66 26.16
CA ALA A 37 -4.23 -3.43 25.58
C ALA A 37 -5.21 -2.73 26.54
N ILE A 38 -6.06 -3.51 27.23
CA ILE A 38 -7.01 -2.99 28.21
C ILE A 38 -6.29 -2.38 29.42
N ASP A 39 -5.18 -2.97 29.87
CA ASP A 39 -4.38 -2.41 30.95
C ASP A 39 -3.79 -1.05 30.58
N LEU A 40 -3.17 -0.94 29.39
CA LEU A 40 -2.63 0.34 28.87
C LEU A 40 -3.71 1.42 28.76
N LEU A 41 -4.88 1.07 28.25
CA LEU A 41 -6.00 2.00 28.09
C LEU A 41 -6.57 2.45 29.45
N ALA A 42 -6.69 1.52 30.42
CA ALA A 42 -7.13 1.85 31.77
C ALA A 42 -6.18 2.81 32.49
N GLU A 43 -4.87 2.57 32.39
CA GLU A 43 -3.82 3.44 32.94
C GLU A 43 -3.86 4.85 32.33
N ALA A 44 -4.23 4.96 31.04
CA ALA A 44 -4.38 6.22 30.35
C ALA A 44 -5.69 6.96 30.63
N GLY A 45 -6.59 6.37 31.43
CA GLY A 45 -7.85 6.96 31.87
C GLY A 45 -9.06 6.64 30.98
N ALA A 46 -8.97 5.64 30.09
CA ALA A 46 -10.12 5.15 29.35
C ALA A 46 -11.11 4.40 30.26
N GLN A 47 -12.39 4.43 29.92
CA GLN A 47 -13.41 3.60 30.58
C GLN A 47 -13.33 2.19 30.00
N VAL A 48 -12.88 1.21 30.80
CA VAL A 48 -12.68 -0.16 30.37
C VAL A 48 -13.67 -1.12 31.00
N ASP A 49 -14.11 -2.11 30.23
CA ASP A 49 -14.79 -3.32 30.69
C ASP A 49 -13.82 -4.50 30.51
N ARG A 50 -13.29 -5.00 31.63
CA ARG A 50 -12.27 -6.07 31.63
C ARG A 50 -12.83 -7.44 31.30
N GLU A 51 -14.12 -7.65 31.52
CA GLU A 51 -14.77 -8.92 31.19
C GLU A 51 -15.01 -9.03 29.67
N ARG A 52 -15.41 -7.91 29.06
CA ARG A 52 -15.67 -7.83 27.61
C ARG A 52 -14.45 -7.41 26.81
N LEU A 53 -13.35 -7.05 27.45
CA LEU A 53 -12.13 -6.50 26.83
C LEU A 53 -12.44 -5.30 25.93
N THR A 54 -13.32 -4.41 26.35
CA THR A 54 -13.71 -3.21 25.61
C THR A 54 -13.25 -1.94 26.32
N ALA A 55 -12.99 -0.88 25.53
CA ALA A 55 -12.64 0.43 26.04
C ALA A 55 -13.45 1.53 25.34
N ARG A 56 -13.77 2.59 26.08
CA ARG A 56 -14.38 3.84 25.60
C ARG A 56 -13.50 5.01 26.04
N PHE A 57 -13.32 5.98 25.16
CA PHE A 57 -12.52 7.16 25.45
C PHE A 57 -12.91 8.33 24.53
N GLY A 58 -12.64 9.53 24.98
CA GLY A 58 -12.97 10.78 24.28
C GLY A 58 -11.78 11.44 23.62
N TRP A 59 -12.03 12.62 23.07
CA TRP A 59 -11.06 13.39 22.28
C TRP A 59 -9.78 13.73 23.05
N ASP A 60 -9.85 14.01 24.35
CA ASP A 60 -8.65 14.37 25.14
C ASP A 60 -7.56 13.30 25.06
N LEU A 61 -7.94 12.02 25.11
CA LEU A 61 -7.00 10.91 24.95
C LEU A 61 -6.54 10.77 23.50
N VAL A 62 -7.48 10.77 22.55
CA VAL A 62 -7.18 10.69 21.11
C VAL A 62 -6.25 11.82 20.68
N GLY A 63 -6.55 13.07 21.06
CA GLY A 63 -5.77 14.25 20.69
C GLY A 63 -4.34 14.21 21.24
N ARG A 64 -4.14 13.75 22.50
CA ARG A 64 -2.80 13.56 23.05
C ARG A 64 -1.99 12.52 22.28
N CYS A 65 -2.60 11.41 21.92
CA CYS A 65 -1.92 10.36 21.14
C CYS A 65 -1.62 10.79 19.70
N LEU A 66 -2.55 11.49 19.04
CA LEU A 66 -2.31 12.03 17.70
C LEU A 66 -1.14 13.03 17.66
N ALA A 67 -0.97 13.82 18.72
CA ALA A 67 0.10 14.81 18.80
C ALA A 67 1.51 14.19 18.82
N THR A 68 1.64 12.92 19.17
CA THR A 68 2.93 12.20 19.21
C THR A 68 3.24 11.41 17.93
N VAL A 69 2.27 11.24 17.02
CA VAL A 69 2.51 10.50 15.76
C VAL A 69 3.45 11.30 14.85
N PRO A 70 4.55 10.69 14.36
CA PRO A 70 5.42 11.31 13.37
C PRO A 70 4.65 11.62 12.07
N ARG A 71 4.86 12.81 11.50
CA ARG A 71 4.25 13.21 10.23
C ARG A 71 4.97 12.67 9.01
N GLU A 72 6.20 12.23 9.18
CA GLU A 72 7.02 11.58 8.18
C GLU A 72 7.39 10.18 8.65
N VAL A 73 7.30 9.20 7.76
CA VAL A 73 7.65 7.81 8.04
C VAL A 73 8.63 7.31 7.00
N LEU A 74 9.84 6.95 7.45
CA LEU A 74 10.85 6.33 6.59
C LEU A 74 10.48 4.88 6.30
N LEU A 75 10.44 4.53 5.05
CA LEU A 75 10.39 3.18 4.51
C LEU A 75 11.75 2.92 3.84
N ALA A 76 12.70 2.40 4.61
CA ALA A 76 14.04 2.16 4.11
C ALA A 76 14.06 0.92 3.20
N GLY A 77 14.77 1.01 2.08
CA GLY A 77 15.13 -0.17 1.31
C GLY A 77 16.37 -0.85 1.90
N ARG A 78 16.63 -2.09 1.57
CA ARG A 78 17.94 -2.72 1.82
C ARG A 78 19.04 -1.97 1.03
N ASP A 79 18.72 -1.55 -0.19
CA ASP A 79 19.51 -0.56 -0.93
C ASP A 79 19.00 0.86 -0.59
N PRO A 80 19.87 1.78 -0.08
CA PRO A 80 19.47 3.14 0.25
C PRO A 80 18.88 3.96 -0.93
N ALA A 81 19.16 3.60 -2.16
CA ALA A 81 18.56 4.21 -3.34
C ALA A 81 17.03 3.99 -3.40
N ASN A 82 16.56 2.96 -2.71
CA ASN A 82 15.13 2.61 -2.60
C ASN A 82 14.43 3.22 -1.38
N ASP A 83 15.11 4.07 -0.60
CA ASP A 83 14.48 4.74 0.55
C ASP A 83 13.34 5.63 0.08
N ARG A 84 12.21 5.58 0.81
CA ARG A 84 11.04 6.44 0.62
C ARG A 84 10.59 7.00 1.96
N VAL A 85 10.06 8.22 1.94
CA VAL A 85 9.54 8.87 3.16
C VAL A 85 8.10 9.29 2.91
N LEU A 86 7.15 8.62 3.54
CA LEU A 86 5.75 9.04 3.53
C LEU A 86 5.60 10.40 4.21
N GLY A 87 4.69 11.22 3.73
CA GLY A 87 4.50 12.60 4.19
C GLY A 87 5.44 13.62 3.54
N ARG A 88 6.52 13.17 2.86
CA ARG A 88 7.47 14.03 2.16
C ARG A 88 7.61 13.73 0.67
N ASP A 89 7.81 12.46 0.33
CA ASP A 89 8.05 12.07 -1.06
C ASP A 89 6.75 12.09 -1.87
N PRO A 90 6.81 12.38 -3.18
CA PRO A 90 5.63 12.26 -4.01
C PRO A 90 5.22 10.79 -4.08
N LEU A 91 3.94 10.54 -4.07
CA LEU A 91 3.27 9.23 -4.20
C LEU A 91 4.18 8.00 -4.18
N VAL A 92 4.31 7.35 -3.02
CA VAL A 92 4.95 6.04 -2.87
C VAL A 92 3.99 4.96 -3.36
N THR A 93 4.49 3.92 -4.02
CA THR A 93 3.64 2.90 -4.64
C THR A 93 4.05 1.52 -4.15
N THR A 94 3.05 0.70 -3.84
CA THR A 94 3.24 -0.62 -3.24
C THR A 94 2.56 -1.68 -4.11
N SER A 95 3.19 -2.85 -4.28
CA SER A 95 2.48 -4.03 -4.77
C SER A 95 1.37 -4.41 -3.78
N ASP A 96 0.62 -5.47 -4.04
CA ASP A 96 -0.36 -5.97 -3.07
C ASP A 96 0.12 -7.27 -2.44
N GLY A 97 -0.22 -7.48 -1.19
CA GLY A 97 0.06 -8.69 -0.46
C GLY A 97 -1.14 -9.64 -0.45
N MET A 98 -0.88 -10.88 0.00
CA MET A 98 -1.94 -11.79 0.43
C MET A 98 -2.75 -12.48 -0.66
N THR A 99 -2.40 -12.36 -1.95
CA THR A 99 -3.09 -13.15 -2.98
C THR A 99 -2.82 -14.64 -2.75
N THR A 100 -3.86 -15.45 -2.94
CA THR A 100 -3.75 -16.92 -2.82
C THR A 100 -3.37 -17.56 -4.16
N TYR A 101 -3.74 -16.91 -5.26
CA TYR A 101 -3.66 -17.49 -6.59
C TYR A 101 -2.74 -16.70 -7.51
N VAL A 102 -2.29 -17.39 -8.56
CA VAL A 102 -1.55 -16.84 -9.69
C VAL A 102 -2.32 -17.11 -10.96
N LEU A 103 -2.43 -16.14 -11.83
CA LEU A 103 -2.98 -16.26 -13.17
C LEU A 103 -1.85 -16.49 -14.18
N ASP A 104 -1.98 -17.51 -15.02
CA ASP A 104 -1.26 -17.55 -16.28
C ASP A 104 -1.98 -16.63 -17.28
N ASP A 105 -1.36 -15.49 -17.58
CA ASP A 105 -1.98 -14.41 -18.35
C ASP A 105 -2.26 -14.76 -19.82
N LEU A 106 -1.65 -15.83 -20.37
CA LEU A 106 -1.85 -16.26 -21.75
C LEU A 106 -2.89 -17.37 -21.87
N SER A 107 -2.87 -18.34 -20.95
CA SER A 107 -3.83 -19.46 -20.97
C SER A 107 -5.12 -19.15 -20.20
N GLY A 108 -5.08 -18.20 -19.27
CA GLY A 108 -6.17 -17.92 -18.33
C GLY A 108 -6.28 -18.94 -17.20
N GLU A 109 -5.31 -19.85 -17.04
CA GLU A 109 -5.29 -20.81 -15.94
C GLU A 109 -4.99 -20.13 -14.62
N ARG A 110 -5.82 -20.36 -13.60
CA ARG A 110 -5.66 -19.90 -12.23
C ARG A 110 -5.28 -21.06 -11.33
N ARG A 111 -4.20 -20.92 -10.58
CA ARG A 111 -3.71 -21.94 -9.64
C ARG A 111 -3.22 -21.31 -8.34
N GLU A 112 -3.06 -22.10 -7.31
CA GLU A 112 -2.42 -21.66 -6.07
C GLU A 112 -0.98 -21.21 -6.31
N GLY A 113 -0.55 -20.21 -5.54
CA GLY A 113 0.81 -19.68 -5.58
C GLY A 113 1.83 -20.63 -4.95
N THR A 114 3.07 -20.55 -5.40
CA THR A 114 4.21 -21.32 -4.88
C THR A 114 5.33 -20.39 -4.42
N GLN A 115 6.30 -20.92 -3.66
CA GLN A 115 7.49 -20.15 -3.27
C GLN A 115 8.27 -19.66 -4.50
N ALA A 116 8.30 -20.44 -5.57
CA ALA A 116 8.93 -20.02 -6.83
C ALA A 116 8.18 -18.85 -7.49
N ASP A 117 6.86 -18.81 -7.40
CA ASP A 117 6.07 -17.68 -7.89
C ASP A 117 6.34 -16.43 -7.04
N LEU A 118 6.34 -16.55 -5.71
CA LEU A 118 6.69 -15.44 -4.81
C LEU A 118 8.05 -14.84 -5.17
N ALA A 119 9.07 -15.68 -5.38
CA ALA A 119 10.40 -15.21 -5.78
C ALA A 119 10.36 -14.48 -7.13
N ARG A 120 9.60 -14.98 -8.11
CA ARG A 120 9.44 -14.33 -9.43
C ARG A 120 8.73 -12.98 -9.32
N PHE A 121 7.63 -12.90 -8.57
CA PHE A 121 6.89 -11.65 -8.35
C PHE A 121 7.75 -10.63 -7.62
N THR A 122 8.47 -11.04 -6.57
CA THR A 122 9.39 -10.18 -5.82
C THR A 122 10.48 -9.59 -6.71
N ARG A 123 11.13 -10.41 -7.56
CA ARG A 123 12.14 -9.95 -8.52
C ARG A 123 11.56 -9.03 -9.58
N LEU A 124 10.33 -9.29 -10.03
CA LEU A 124 9.66 -8.40 -10.97
C LEU A 124 9.38 -7.03 -10.34
N VAL A 125 8.89 -7.00 -9.11
CA VAL A 125 8.69 -5.76 -8.34
C VAL A 125 10.01 -5.00 -8.18
N ASP A 126 11.11 -5.69 -7.87
CA ASP A 126 12.44 -5.07 -7.77
C ASP A 126 12.88 -4.42 -9.08
N ALA A 127 12.58 -5.05 -10.23
CA ALA A 127 12.93 -4.57 -11.57
C ALA A 127 12.05 -3.39 -12.05
N LEU A 128 10.86 -3.19 -11.49
CA LEU A 128 9.88 -2.19 -11.96
C LEU A 128 10.09 -0.84 -11.26
N PRO A 129 10.42 0.24 -12.00
CA PRO A 129 10.85 1.52 -11.42
C PRO A 129 9.71 2.31 -10.76
N GLU A 130 8.46 2.03 -11.11
CA GLU A 130 7.32 2.76 -10.58
C GLU A 130 6.68 2.07 -9.36
N ILE A 131 7.23 0.95 -8.88
CA ILE A 131 6.80 0.28 -7.66
C ILE A 131 7.92 0.41 -6.63
N ASP A 132 7.66 1.08 -5.51
CA ASP A 132 8.67 1.45 -4.51
C ASP A 132 8.78 0.45 -3.37
N VAL A 133 7.67 -0.17 -2.98
CA VAL A 133 7.53 -1.05 -1.82
C VAL A 133 6.97 -2.39 -2.28
N HIS A 134 7.51 -3.47 -1.74
CA HIS A 134 7.00 -4.82 -1.99
C HIS A 134 6.13 -5.30 -0.83
N TRP A 135 4.88 -5.68 -1.12
CA TRP A 135 4.06 -6.48 -0.21
C TRP A 135 4.02 -7.92 -0.73
N PRO A 136 4.52 -8.91 0.06
CA PRO A 136 4.73 -10.28 -0.42
C PRO A 136 3.49 -10.94 -0.99
N SER A 137 3.57 -11.39 -2.23
CA SER A 137 2.48 -12.01 -2.99
C SER A 137 3.06 -12.85 -4.14
N PRO A 138 2.51 -14.03 -4.45
CA PRO A 138 1.41 -14.74 -3.79
C PRO A 138 1.83 -15.48 -2.52
N GLN A 139 0.85 -15.96 -1.74
CA GLN A 139 1.08 -16.95 -0.68
C GLN A 139 1.63 -18.25 -1.26
N THR A 140 2.42 -18.98 -0.46
CA THR A 140 3.17 -20.16 -0.89
C THR A 140 2.50 -21.45 -0.41
N ALA A 141 1.55 -21.98 -1.19
CA ALA A 141 0.79 -23.19 -0.85
C ALA A 141 1.63 -24.46 -0.77
N ASP A 142 2.84 -24.44 -1.34
CA ASP A 142 3.81 -25.55 -1.33
C ASP A 142 4.72 -25.56 -0.09
N VAL A 143 4.54 -24.60 0.83
CA VAL A 143 5.31 -24.48 2.06
C VAL A 143 4.43 -24.84 3.27
N ASP A 144 5.01 -25.56 4.25
CA ASP A 144 4.32 -25.91 5.49
C ASP A 144 3.81 -24.66 6.22
N ALA A 145 2.54 -24.67 6.66
CA ALA A 145 1.85 -23.51 7.22
C ALA A 145 2.56 -22.89 8.44
N HIS A 146 3.26 -23.70 9.26
CA HIS A 146 4.00 -23.20 10.42
C HIS A 146 5.24 -22.39 10.00
N THR A 147 5.94 -22.81 8.95
CA THR A 147 7.17 -22.16 8.48
C THR A 147 6.89 -21.11 7.41
N MET A 148 5.73 -21.16 6.75
CA MET A 148 5.37 -20.31 5.62
C MET A 148 5.63 -18.81 5.87
N PRO A 149 5.20 -18.20 7.00
CA PRO A 149 5.41 -16.77 7.19
C PRO A 149 6.88 -16.37 7.12
N LEU A 150 7.75 -17.15 7.73
CA LEU A 150 9.19 -16.86 7.78
C LEU A 150 9.89 -17.19 6.47
N VAL A 151 9.50 -18.28 5.80
CA VAL A 151 10.00 -18.65 4.46
C VAL A 151 9.64 -17.56 3.43
N MET A 152 8.45 -16.98 3.51
CA MET A 152 8.06 -15.86 2.64
C MET A 152 8.96 -14.65 2.86
N GLN A 153 9.24 -14.25 4.12
CA GLN A 153 10.15 -13.14 4.41
C GLN A 153 11.57 -13.41 3.87
N ALA A 154 12.11 -14.59 4.14
CA ALA A 154 13.43 -14.98 3.62
C ALA A 154 13.49 -15.00 2.09
N THR A 155 12.42 -15.47 1.43
CA THR A 155 12.32 -15.43 -0.03
C THR A 155 12.32 -14.00 -0.54
N CYS A 156 11.58 -13.09 0.11
CA CYS A 156 11.50 -11.70 -0.32
C CYS A 156 12.81 -10.93 -0.12
N VAL A 157 13.46 -11.01 1.03
CA VAL A 157 14.74 -10.30 1.28
C VAL A 157 15.85 -10.75 0.34
N ARG A 158 15.81 -11.99 -0.17
CA ARG A 158 16.73 -12.51 -1.19
C ARG A 158 16.45 -12.01 -2.60
N ASN A 159 15.24 -11.55 -2.87
CA ASN A 159 14.78 -11.22 -4.21
C ASN A 159 14.42 -9.75 -4.42
N THR A 160 14.61 -8.87 -3.42
CA THR A 160 14.45 -7.43 -3.58
C THR A 160 15.39 -6.63 -2.67
N GLY A 161 15.84 -5.47 -3.17
CA GLY A 161 16.49 -4.42 -2.40
C GLY A 161 15.54 -3.33 -1.89
N LYS A 162 14.25 -3.41 -2.25
CA LYS A 162 13.21 -2.45 -1.84
C LYS A 162 12.71 -2.71 -0.44
N HIS A 163 11.97 -1.74 0.12
CA HIS A 163 11.26 -1.91 1.39
C HIS A 163 10.22 -3.02 1.29
N ILE A 164 10.06 -3.80 2.36
CA ILE A 164 9.05 -4.86 2.44
C ILE A 164 8.00 -4.45 3.48
N GLN A 165 6.72 -4.47 3.06
CA GLN A 165 5.54 -4.30 3.92
C GLN A 165 4.81 -5.63 3.98
N ASP A 166 4.52 -6.16 5.19
CA ASP A 166 3.76 -7.41 5.33
C ASP A 166 2.97 -7.42 6.64
N GLU A 167 2.43 -8.55 7.04
CA GLU A 167 1.76 -8.78 8.30
C GLU A 167 2.57 -9.68 9.22
N VAL A 168 2.51 -9.42 10.54
CA VAL A 168 2.99 -10.34 11.56
C VAL A 168 1.81 -10.68 12.47
N ARG A 169 1.21 -11.85 12.22
CA ARG A 169 -0.08 -12.22 12.78
C ARG A 169 -0.02 -12.84 14.17
N ALA A 170 1.18 -13.24 14.63
CA ALA A 170 1.34 -13.91 15.91
C ALA A 170 2.56 -13.36 16.67
N PRO A 171 2.45 -13.19 18.00
CA PRO A 171 3.51 -12.60 18.84
C PRO A 171 4.83 -13.37 18.82
N GLU A 172 4.81 -14.68 18.59
CA GLU A 172 5.99 -15.55 18.50
C GLU A 172 6.75 -15.39 17.19
N LEU A 173 6.10 -14.86 16.14
CA LEU A 173 6.74 -14.59 14.86
C LEU A 173 7.51 -13.26 14.83
N VAL A 174 7.28 -12.37 15.81
CA VAL A 174 7.89 -11.02 15.80
C VAL A 174 9.40 -11.11 15.76
N GLU A 175 10.04 -11.75 16.74
CA GLU A 175 11.49 -11.79 16.81
C GLU A 175 12.15 -12.51 15.61
N PRO A 176 11.69 -13.70 15.15
CA PRO A 176 12.31 -14.33 13.99
C PRO A 176 12.10 -13.54 12.68
N VAL A 177 10.95 -12.88 12.48
CA VAL A 177 10.74 -12.00 11.30
C VAL A 177 11.70 -10.82 11.35
N LEU A 178 11.79 -10.12 12.49
CA LEU A 178 12.71 -8.98 12.63
C LEU A 178 14.17 -9.41 12.40
N ALA A 179 14.57 -10.56 12.93
CA ALA A 179 15.93 -11.09 12.75
C ALA A 179 16.27 -11.33 11.27
N VAL A 180 15.34 -11.86 10.46
CA VAL A 180 15.54 -12.01 9.00
C VAL A 180 15.82 -10.66 8.33
N HIS A 181 15.07 -9.62 8.67
CA HIS A 181 15.23 -8.28 8.08
C HIS A 181 16.48 -7.57 8.60
N GLU A 182 16.82 -7.71 9.88
CA GLU A 182 18.04 -7.16 10.46
C GLU A 182 19.29 -7.84 9.88
N ALA A 183 19.28 -9.16 9.71
CA ALA A 183 20.35 -9.90 9.03
C ALA A 183 20.51 -9.41 7.56
N ALA A 184 19.40 -9.27 6.83
CA ALA A 184 19.42 -8.84 5.43
C ALA A 184 19.90 -7.39 5.24
N SER A 185 19.63 -6.49 6.20
CA SER A 185 20.00 -5.07 6.13
C SER A 185 21.32 -4.73 6.80
N GLY A 186 21.82 -5.62 7.66
CA GLY A 186 23.01 -5.41 8.49
C GLY A 186 22.85 -4.33 9.58
N ALA A 187 21.59 -3.94 9.92
CA ALA A 187 21.29 -2.89 10.88
C ALA A 187 20.01 -3.19 11.68
N PRO A 188 19.91 -2.72 12.94
CA PRO A 188 18.67 -2.78 13.70
C PRO A 188 17.55 -2.03 13.00
N LEU A 189 16.32 -2.57 13.00
CA LEU A 189 15.16 -1.94 12.35
C LEU A 189 14.80 -0.56 12.91
N ARG A 190 15.11 -0.28 14.18
CA ARG A 190 14.92 1.05 14.76
C ARG A 190 15.78 2.13 14.07
N GLU A 191 16.95 1.74 13.56
CA GLU A 191 17.87 2.65 12.86
C GLU A 191 17.59 2.69 11.36
N ARG A 192 17.26 1.52 10.78
CA ARG A 192 16.96 1.35 9.37
C ARG A 192 15.73 0.47 9.17
N PRO A 193 14.53 1.05 9.15
CA PRO A 193 13.29 0.29 9.05
C PRO A 193 13.09 -0.22 7.60
N VAL A 194 13.74 -1.34 7.25
CA VAL A 194 13.59 -2.00 5.94
C VAL A 194 12.33 -2.85 5.85
N PHE A 195 11.61 -2.96 6.96
CA PHE A 195 10.37 -3.69 7.10
C PHE A 195 9.32 -2.85 7.80
N SER A 196 8.10 -2.95 7.35
CA SER A 196 6.92 -2.38 8.00
C SER A 196 5.79 -3.41 8.07
N VAL A 197 4.85 -3.18 8.97
CA VAL A 197 3.72 -4.11 9.13
C VAL A 197 2.40 -3.44 8.87
N THR A 198 1.47 -4.22 8.30
CA THR A 198 0.07 -3.88 8.24
C THR A 198 -0.63 -4.50 9.43
N ASN A 199 -1.39 -3.70 10.17
CA ASN A 199 -2.27 -4.13 11.26
C ASN A 199 -3.72 -3.95 10.81
N CYS A 200 -4.38 -5.05 10.45
CA CYS A 200 -5.79 -5.06 10.09
C CYS A 200 -6.67 -5.09 11.34
N THR A 201 -7.67 -4.22 11.39
CA THR A 201 -8.72 -4.31 12.41
C THR A 201 -9.74 -5.39 12.04
N VAL A 202 -10.53 -5.81 13.00
CA VAL A 202 -11.65 -6.74 12.79
C VAL A 202 -12.96 -5.95 12.87
N ALA A 203 -13.46 -5.55 11.71
CA ALA A 203 -14.68 -4.75 11.64
C ALA A 203 -15.94 -5.57 12.01
N PRO A 204 -16.90 -5.00 12.75
CA PRO A 204 -16.88 -3.63 13.27
C PRO A 204 -16.25 -3.50 14.66
N LEU A 205 -15.40 -2.49 14.80
CA LEU A 205 -14.93 -1.96 16.09
C LEU A 205 -14.19 -2.98 16.98
N GLN A 206 -13.32 -3.80 16.38
CA GLN A 206 -12.54 -4.80 17.12
C GLN A 206 -11.09 -4.84 16.66
N HIS A 207 -10.20 -5.26 17.56
CA HIS A 207 -8.82 -5.65 17.28
C HIS A 207 -8.64 -7.14 17.60
N ASP A 208 -7.97 -7.86 16.70
CA ASP A 208 -7.57 -9.25 16.95
C ASP A 208 -6.53 -9.30 18.07
N ARG A 209 -6.55 -10.36 18.86
CA ARG A 209 -5.66 -10.53 20.00
C ARG A 209 -4.20 -10.68 19.58
N GLU A 210 -3.94 -11.66 18.73
CA GLU A 210 -2.56 -12.05 18.38
C GLU A 210 -1.86 -10.96 17.58
N MET A 211 -2.54 -10.40 16.59
CA MET A 211 -2.02 -9.28 15.79
C MET A 211 -1.81 -8.03 16.66
N THR A 212 -2.69 -7.76 17.63
CA THR A 212 -2.52 -6.64 18.57
C THR A 212 -1.29 -6.86 19.45
N GLU A 213 -1.13 -8.02 20.05
CA GLU A 213 0.02 -8.36 20.90
C GLU A 213 1.34 -8.34 20.10
N ALA A 214 1.32 -8.81 18.85
CA ALA A 214 2.46 -8.70 17.93
C ALA A 214 2.81 -7.24 17.63
N SER A 215 1.81 -6.42 17.28
CA SER A 215 2.01 -5.00 16.96
C SER A 215 2.53 -4.19 18.16
N LEU A 216 2.07 -4.49 19.39
CA LEU A 216 2.61 -3.90 20.63
C LEU A 216 4.09 -4.22 20.86
N LYS A 217 4.61 -5.36 20.38
CA LYS A 217 6.05 -5.66 20.39
C LYS A 217 6.78 -4.89 19.30
N LEU A 218 6.19 -4.80 18.10
CA LEU A 218 6.77 -4.14 16.94
C LEU A 218 6.93 -2.62 17.13
N THR A 219 5.96 -1.95 17.81
CA THR A 219 6.10 -0.52 18.15
C THR A 219 7.39 -0.24 18.92
N LYS A 220 7.73 -1.09 19.89
CA LYS A 220 8.95 -0.97 20.72
C LYS A 220 10.25 -1.18 19.92
N ARG A 221 10.17 -1.78 18.75
CA ARG A 221 11.30 -2.01 17.84
C ARG A 221 11.43 -0.92 16.77
N GLY A 222 10.52 0.08 16.77
CA GLY A 222 10.51 1.19 15.83
C GLY A 222 10.04 0.81 14.42
N VAL A 223 9.37 -0.33 14.28
CA VAL A 223 8.80 -0.80 13.00
C VAL A 223 7.59 0.07 12.64
N PRO A 224 7.52 0.65 11.42
CA PRO A 224 6.34 1.37 10.98
C PRO A 224 5.10 0.47 10.90
N ILE A 225 3.97 0.97 11.41
CA ILE A 225 2.70 0.22 11.40
C ILE A 225 1.67 0.94 10.53
N PHE A 226 1.21 0.26 9.50
CA PHE A 226 0.09 0.65 8.68
C PHE A 226 -1.20 0.12 9.31
N ILE A 227 -2.00 0.99 9.88
CA ILE A 227 -3.30 0.64 10.46
C ILE A 227 -4.29 0.56 9.32
N LEU A 228 -4.85 -0.62 9.05
CA LEU A 228 -5.72 -0.88 7.90
C LEU A 228 -7.11 -1.34 8.34
N PRO A 229 -8.03 -0.42 8.69
CA PRO A 229 -9.42 -0.79 8.92
C PRO A 229 -10.10 -1.23 7.61
N MET A 230 -10.90 -2.29 7.70
CA MET A 230 -11.54 -2.90 6.53
C MET A 230 -13.07 -3.11 6.71
N PRO A 231 -13.85 -2.18 7.29
CA PRO A 231 -15.30 -2.33 7.29
C PRO A 231 -15.86 -2.31 5.86
N GLN A 232 -16.81 -3.19 5.60
CA GLN A 232 -17.50 -3.30 4.32
C GLN A 232 -18.91 -2.74 4.44
N ALA A 233 -19.25 -1.77 3.61
CA ALA A 233 -20.61 -1.22 3.56
C ALA A 233 -21.63 -2.33 3.25
N GLY A 234 -22.64 -2.45 4.11
CA GLY A 234 -23.68 -3.45 4.00
C GLY A 234 -23.47 -4.75 4.79
N THR A 235 -22.29 -5.00 5.35
CA THR A 235 -22.00 -6.17 6.19
C THR A 235 -21.34 -5.77 7.50
N THR A 236 -20.08 -5.39 7.51
CA THR A 236 -19.33 -5.01 8.71
C THR A 236 -19.26 -3.49 8.92
N GLY A 237 -19.89 -2.73 8.04
CA GLY A 237 -20.17 -1.30 8.17
C GLY A 237 -21.61 -0.98 7.75
N PRO A 238 -22.16 0.19 8.14
CA PRO A 238 -23.44 0.67 7.63
C PRO A 238 -23.45 0.71 6.10
N MET A 239 -24.63 0.53 5.47
CA MET A 239 -24.74 0.54 4.01
C MET A 239 -24.34 1.89 3.39
N THR A 240 -24.47 2.99 4.12
CA THR A 240 -24.02 4.29 3.63
C THR A 240 -22.48 4.38 3.69
N LEU A 241 -21.87 4.88 2.61
CA LEU A 241 -20.40 5.03 2.55
C LEU A 241 -19.87 5.89 3.71
N LEU A 242 -20.57 6.99 4.03
CA LEU A 242 -20.21 7.83 5.17
C LEU A 242 -20.24 7.05 6.50
N GLY A 243 -21.28 6.24 6.74
CA GLY A 243 -21.38 5.44 7.96
C GLY A 243 -20.24 4.43 8.06
N THR A 244 -19.87 3.78 6.96
CA THR A 244 -18.70 2.89 6.89
C THR A 244 -17.41 3.64 7.14
N CYS A 245 -17.22 4.85 6.59
CA CYS A 245 -16.05 5.69 6.86
C CYS A 245 -15.98 6.11 8.35
N ILE A 246 -17.10 6.35 9.02
CA ILE A 246 -17.10 6.66 10.47
C ILE A 246 -16.64 5.44 11.29
N VAL A 247 -17.07 4.21 10.95
CA VAL A 247 -16.57 2.98 11.58
C VAL A 247 -15.07 2.83 11.34
N HIS A 248 -14.62 3.00 10.09
CA HIS A 248 -13.21 3.00 9.71
C HIS A 248 -12.37 3.96 10.56
N LEU A 249 -12.82 5.21 10.68
CA LEU A 249 -12.08 6.24 11.44
C LEU A 249 -12.08 5.95 12.95
N ALA A 250 -13.14 5.35 13.49
CA ALA A 250 -13.17 4.92 14.88
C ALA A 250 -12.16 3.79 15.15
N GLU A 251 -12.08 2.80 14.27
CA GLU A 251 -11.09 1.73 14.34
C GLU A 251 -9.66 2.26 14.18
N LEU A 252 -9.42 3.15 13.20
CA LEU A 252 -8.15 3.82 13.01
C LEU A 252 -7.68 4.56 14.27
N LEU A 253 -8.53 5.44 14.82
CA LEU A 253 -8.18 6.23 15.98
C LEU A 253 -7.98 5.36 17.24
N SER A 254 -8.72 4.26 17.35
CA SER A 254 -8.56 3.32 18.47
C SER A 254 -7.19 2.62 18.44
N ALA A 255 -6.70 2.25 17.26
CA ALA A 255 -5.37 1.69 17.08
C ALA A 255 -4.27 2.74 17.33
N VAL A 256 -4.45 3.98 16.83
CA VAL A 256 -3.52 5.09 17.09
C VAL A 256 -3.37 5.31 18.58
N VAL A 257 -4.47 5.36 19.34
CA VAL A 257 -4.43 5.50 20.80
C VAL A 257 -3.63 4.37 21.42
N LEU A 258 -3.94 3.11 21.10
CA LEU A 258 -3.27 1.96 21.70
C LEU A 258 -1.76 1.97 21.44
N PHE A 259 -1.35 2.18 20.19
CA PHE A 259 0.07 2.09 19.82
C PHE A 259 0.88 3.28 20.34
N GLN A 260 0.31 4.49 20.37
CA GLN A 260 0.98 5.66 20.95
C GLN A 260 1.04 5.61 22.48
N LEU A 261 0.13 4.90 23.16
CA LEU A 261 0.24 4.62 24.60
C LEU A 261 1.34 3.59 24.87
N ALA A 262 1.51 2.60 24.00
CA ALA A 262 2.54 1.58 24.15
C ALA A 262 3.95 2.10 23.90
N GLU A 263 4.13 2.95 22.89
CA GLU A 263 5.41 3.56 22.51
C GLU A 263 5.13 4.94 21.89
N PRO A 264 5.18 6.02 22.67
CA PRO A 264 4.97 7.38 22.16
C PRO A 264 5.98 7.74 21.06
N GLY A 265 5.48 8.22 19.92
CA GLY A 265 6.32 8.54 18.77
C GLY A 265 6.59 7.36 17.82
N CYS A 266 5.99 6.18 18.05
CA CYS A 266 6.10 5.10 17.08
C CYS A 266 5.48 5.51 15.73
N PRO A 267 6.12 5.14 14.59
CA PRO A 267 5.64 5.55 13.27
C PRO A 267 4.37 4.81 12.88
N LEU A 268 3.29 5.57 12.67
CA LEU A 268 1.97 5.05 12.26
C LEU A 268 1.54 5.66 10.94
N VAL A 269 0.91 4.86 10.11
CA VAL A 269 0.33 5.25 8.81
C VAL A 269 -1.14 4.86 8.78
N SER A 270 -2.01 5.77 8.37
CA SER A 270 -3.42 5.48 8.14
C SER A 270 -3.59 4.76 6.81
N GLY A 271 -3.97 3.49 6.84
CA GLY A 271 -4.34 2.71 5.67
C GLY A 271 -5.84 2.77 5.40
N VAL A 272 -6.25 2.79 4.15
CA VAL A 272 -7.67 2.72 3.74
C VAL A 272 -7.92 1.40 3.01
N GLY A 273 -8.55 0.45 3.73
CA GLY A 273 -8.96 -0.87 3.21
C GLY A 273 -10.48 -1.09 3.22
N SER A 274 -11.25 -0.07 3.60
CA SER A 274 -12.72 -0.15 3.61
C SER A 274 -13.29 -0.32 2.21
N ALA A 275 -14.36 -1.11 2.10
CA ALA A 275 -14.92 -1.54 0.84
C ALA A 275 -16.45 -1.58 0.87
N VAL A 276 -17.04 -2.17 -0.16
CA VAL A 276 -18.48 -2.42 -0.26
C VAL A 276 -18.71 -3.92 -0.46
N ALA A 277 -19.73 -4.47 0.16
CA ALA A 277 -20.15 -5.83 -0.11
C ALA A 277 -21.08 -5.88 -1.34
N GLU A 278 -20.83 -6.80 -2.28
CA GLU A 278 -21.81 -7.14 -3.32
C GLU A 278 -22.99 -7.86 -2.67
N MET A 279 -24.10 -7.16 -2.55
CA MET A 279 -25.25 -7.64 -1.76
C MET A 279 -25.92 -8.90 -2.30
N ARG A 280 -25.65 -9.31 -3.54
CA ARG A 280 -26.20 -10.54 -4.12
C ARG A 280 -25.36 -11.76 -3.82
N THR A 281 -24.05 -11.59 -3.65
CA THR A 281 -23.09 -12.70 -3.49
C THR A 281 -22.39 -12.68 -2.13
N GLY A 282 -22.38 -11.53 -1.45
CA GLY A 282 -21.59 -11.30 -0.25
C GLY A 282 -20.10 -11.05 -0.54
N GLY A 283 -19.71 -10.97 -1.82
CA GLY A 283 -18.33 -10.78 -2.23
C GLY A 283 -17.78 -9.40 -1.84
N TYR A 284 -16.47 -9.34 -1.70
CA TYR A 284 -15.73 -8.10 -1.47
C TYR A 284 -15.53 -7.36 -2.80
N ILE A 285 -15.90 -6.08 -2.85
CA ILE A 285 -15.65 -5.19 -3.98
C ILE A 285 -14.42 -4.35 -3.65
N ALA A 286 -13.30 -4.63 -4.30
CA ALA A 286 -12.02 -3.93 -4.09
C ALA A 286 -11.81 -2.72 -5.01
N ALA A 287 -12.59 -2.64 -6.10
CA ALA A 287 -12.49 -1.58 -7.10
C ALA A 287 -13.88 -1.06 -7.48
N GLY A 288 -13.97 0.19 -7.87
CA GLY A 288 -15.25 0.79 -8.24
C GLY A 288 -15.37 2.22 -7.73
N PRO A 289 -16.42 2.96 -8.12
CA PRO A 289 -16.59 4.36 -7.75
C PRO A 289 -16.78 4.55 -6.24
N GLU A 290 -17.37 3.58 -5.56
CA GLU A 290 -17.60 3.60 -4.11
C GLU A 290 -16.27 3.60 -3.35
N ILE A 291 -15.30 2.81 -3.81
CA ILE A 291 -13.95 2.76 -3.25
C ILE A 291 -13.25 4.11 -3.42
N GLY A 292 -13.42 4.74 -4.59
CA GLY A 292 -12.95 6.10 -4.83
C GLY A 292 -13.51 7.10 -3.80
N ILE A 293 -14.81 7.05 -3.51
CA ILE A 293 -15.47 7.94 -2.53
C ILE A 293 -14.99 7.65 -1.12
N ILE A 294 -14.88 6.38 -0.71
CA ILE A 294 -14.34 5.99 0.60
C ILE A 294 -12.91 6.53 0.75
N ASN A 295 -12.07 6.37 -0.27
CA ASN A 295 -10.71 6.91 -0.26
C ASN A 295 -10.72 8.44 -0.09
N LEU A 296 -11.55 9.18 -0.81
CA LEU A 296 -11.66 10.64 -0.67
C LEU A 296 -11.97 11.05 0.78
N ILE A 297 -12.98 10.43 1.39
CA ILE A 297 -13.39 10.74 2.77
C ILE A 297 -12.29 10.36 3.77
N CYS A 298 -11.81 9.11 3.72
CA CYS A 298 -10.87 8.61 4.70
C CYS A 298 -9.49 9.28 4.61
N LEU A 299 -8.98 9.58 3.39
CA LEU A 299 -7.72 10.27 3.20
C LEU A 299 -7.79 11.73 3.70
N GLU A 300 -8.87 12.45 3.41
CA GLU A 300 -9.01 13.82 3.91
C GLU A 300 -9.14 13.88 5.43
N MET A 301 -9.84 12.92 6.03
CA MET A 301 -9.95 12.82 7.48
C MET A 301 -8.63 12.38 8.13
N SER A 302 -7.88 11.46 7.52
CA SER A 302 -6.57 11.07 8.04
C SER A 302 -5.59 12.25 8.03
N ARG A 303 -5.59 13.06 6.97
CA ARG A 303 -4.81 14.31 6.94
C ARG A 303 -5.31 15.35 7.93
N PHE A 304 -6.62 15.44 8.17
CA PHE A 304 -7.18 16.29 9.23
C PHE A 304 -6.62 15.89 10.61
N TYR A 305 -6.39 14.59 10.84
CA TYR A 305 -5.71 14.07 12.04
C TYR A 305 -4.17 14.18 11.97
N GLY A 306 -3.62 14.61 10.85
CA GLY A 306 -2.17 14.78 10.67
C GLY A 306 -1.40 13.47 10.47
N LEU A 307 -2.06 12.42 10.02
CA LEU A 307 -1.46 11.10 9.78
C LEU A 307 -0.92 10.98 8.34
N PRO A 308 0.25 10.36 8.14
CA PRO A 308 0.63 9.83 6.82
C PRO A 308 -0.39 8.80 6.35
N THR A 309 -0.55 8.65 5.03
CA THR A 309 -1.68 7.91 4.45
C THR A 309 -1.26 6.87 3.42
N GLN A 310 -1.96 5.73 3.41
CA GLN A 310 -1.93 4.74 2.33
C GLN A 310 -3.36 4.44 1.88
N ALA A 311 -3.62 4.41 0.58
CA ALA A 311 -4.94 4.11 0.02
C ALA A 311 -4.89 2.91 -0.91
N THR A 312 -5.95 2.13 -0.94
CA THR A 312 -6.17 1.12 -1.97
C THR A 312 -6.46 1.83 -3.30
N GLY A 313 -5.72 1.44 -4.34
CA GLY A 313 -5.89 1.95 -5.69
C GLY A 313 -5.11 1.08 -6.66
N ILE A 314 -5.43 1.08 -7.96
CA ILE A 314 -4.85 0.18 -8.97
C ILE A 314 -5.35 -1.28 -8.87
N SER A 315 -6.04 -1.70 -7.81
CA SER A 315 -6.71 -3.01 -7.75
C SER A 315 -7.81 -3.16 -8.80
N ALA A 316 -8.21 -4.40 -9.05
CA ALA A 316 -9.34 -4.70 -9.92
C ALA A 316 -10.18 -5.85 -9.38
N ASP A 317 -11.49 -5.76 -9.55
CA ASP A 317 -12.43 -6.88 -9.35
C ASP A 317 -12.49 -7.79 -10.59
N ALA A 318 -11.97 -7.33 -11.72
CA ALA A 318 -11.83 -8.11 -12.94
C ALA A 318 -11.03 -9.40 -12.71
N MET A 319 -11.48 -10.51 -13.30
CA MET A 319 -10.86 -11.83 -13.18
C MET A 319 -9.73 -12.07 -14.20
N ALA A 320 -9.52 -11.12 -15.12
CA ALA A 320 -8.50 -11.18 -16.16
C ALA A 320 -7.95 -9.77 -16.43
N VAL A 321 -6.79 -9.70 -17.09
CA VAL A 321 -6.20 -8.44 -17.55
C VAL A 321 -6.95 -7.97 -18.79
N ASP A 322 -7.96 -7.11 -18.61
CA ASP A 322 -8.82 -6.62 -19.67
C ASP A 322 -9.17 -5.13 -19.51
N PHE A 323 -10.17 -4.65 -20.24
CA PHE A 323 -10.63 -3.27 -20.15
C PHE A 323 -11.19 -2.94 -18.77
N GLN A 324 -11.88 -3.88 -18.10
CA GLN A 324 -12.40 -3.68 -16.75
C GLN A 324 -11.24 -3.47 -15.76
N ALA A 325 -10.24 -4.35 -15.78
CA ALA A 325 -9.06 -4.24 -14.91
C ALA A 325 -8.34 -2.88 -15.07
N GLY A 326 -8.14 -2.45 -16.33
CA GLY A 326 -7.52 -1.15 -16.61
C GLY A 326 -8.36 0.04 -16.18
N SER A 327 -9.70 -0.02 -16.36
CA SER A 327 -10.63 1.02 -15.97
C SER A 327 -10.71 1.18 -14.45
N GLU A 328 -10.91 0.08 -13.74
CA GLU A 328 -11.04 0.05 -12.29
C GLU A 328 -9.77 0.58 -11.61
N GLY A 329 -8.61 0.00 -11.96
CA GLY A 329 -7.33 0.45 -11.41
C GLY A 329 -6.99 1.90 -11.76
N GLY A 330 -7.25 2.32 -13.01
CA GLY A 330 -7.01 3.69 -13.44
C GLY A 330 -7.85 4.72 -12.70
N MET A 331 -9.15 4.45 -12.51
CA MET A 331 -10.06 5.39 -11.83
C MET A 331 -9.79 5.46 -10.33
N THR A 332 -9.68 4.32 -9.65
CA THR A 332 -9.44 4.28 -8.20
C THR A 332 -8.08 4.85 -7.84
N GLY A 333 -7.03 4.47 -8.58
CA GLY A 333 -5.68 4.99 -8.39
C GLY A 333 -5.58 6.49 -8.63
N LEU A 334 -6.19 7.01 -9.71
CA LEU A 334 -6.20 8.46 -9.98
C LEU A 334 -6.95 9.24 -8.90
N CYS A 335 -8.10 8.73 -8.46
CA CYS A 335 -8.90 9.34 -7.41
C CYS A 335 -8.09 9.46 -6.11
N ALA A 336 -7.48 8.38 -5.63
CA ALA A 336 -6.67 8.37 -4.42
C ALA A 336 -5.40 9.24 -4.54
N ALA A 337 -4.72 9.20 -5.70
CA ALA A 337 -3.55 10.02 -5.96
C ALA A 337 -3.86 11.52 -5.94
N LEU A 338 -4.94 11.94 -6.60
CA LEU A 338 -5.39 13.35 -6.60
C LEU A 338 -5.99 13.77 -5.25
N ALA A 339 -6.57 12.85 -4.48
CA ALA A 339 -6.93 13.07 -3.09
C ALA A 339 -5.72 13.32 -2.20
N GLY A 340 -4.52 13.02 -2.66
CA GLY A 340 -3.25 13.28 -1.98
C GLY A 340 -2.84 12.16 -1.04
N ALA A 341 -3.09 10.91 -1.39
CA ALA A 341 -2.48 9.77 -0.72
C ALA A 341 -0.96 9.88 -0.76
N ASP A 342 -0.29 9.57 0.36
CA ASP A 342 1.17 9.47 0.41
C ASP A 342 1.63 8.15 -0.21
N SER A 343 0.81 7.10 -0.10
CA SER A 343 1.07 5.80 -0.72
C SER A 343 -0.18 5.22 -1.40
N LEU A 344 0.03 4.49 -2.51
CA LEU A 344 -0.97 3.63 -3.15
C LEU A 344 -0.56 2.17 -3.07
N VAL A 345 -1.50 1.29 -2.74
CA VAL A 345 -1.32 -0.16 -2.69
C VAL A 345 -2.25 -0.87 -3.68
N ALA A 346 -1.94 -2.10 -4.02
CA ALA A 346 -2.70 -3.07 -4.81
C ALA A 346 -2.24 -3.25 -6.27
N ALA A 347 -0.99 -2.87 -6.62
CA ALA A 347 -0.45 -3.16 -7.94
C ALA A 347 -0.24 -4.67 -8.16
N GLY A 348 -0.59 -5.16 -9.35
CA GLY A 348 -0.36 -6.53 -9.80
C GLY A 348 -1.46 -7.51 -9.45
N THR A 349 -2.61 -7.05 -8.91
CA THR A 349 -3.69 -7.93 -8.44
C THR A 349 -4.99 -7.78 -9.22
N LEU A 350 -5.74 -8.88 -9.24
CA LEU A 350 -7.04 -9.08 -9.88
C LEU A 350 -7.98 -9.78 -8.90
N ASP A 351 -9.26 -9.94 -9.28
CA ASP A 351 -10.25 -10.76 -8.58
C ASP A 351 -10.39 -10.32 -7.10
N GLY A 352 -10.57 -9.01 -6.87
CA GLY A 352 -10.69 -8.47 -5.53
C GLY A 352 -9.48 -8.79 -4.63
N VAL A 353 -8.27 -8.63 -5.17
CA VAL A 353 -6.96 -8.91 -4.54
C VAL A 353 -6.70 -10.40 -4.22
N GLN A 354 -7.41 -11.33 -4.88
CA GLN A 354 -7.21 -12.77 -4.68
C GLN A 354 -6.16 -13.38 -5.61
N THR A 355 -5.87 -12.74 -6.75
CA THR A 355 -5.08 -13.33 -7.83
C THR A 355 -3.96 -12.38 -8.27
N SER A 356 -2.71 -12.85 -8.25
CA SER A 356 -1.54 -12.15 -8.79
C SER A 356 -1.37 -12.41 -10.28
N SER A 357 -1.00 -11.38 -11.04
CA SER A 357 -0.71 -11.45 -12.47
C SER A 357 0.57 -10.69 -12.81
N LEU A 358 1.51 -11.34 -13.51
CA LEU A 358 2.75 -10.72 -13.98
C LEU A 358 2.47 -9.64 -15.04
N ALA A 359 1.52 -9.89 -15.94
CA ALA A 359 1.11 -8.92 -16.95
C ALA A 359 0.47 -7.69 -16.29
N LYS A 360 -0.45 -7.89 -15.33
CA LYS A 360 -1.07 -6.80 -14.57
C LYS A 360 0.00 -5.95 -13.88
N MET A 361 0.98 -6.57 -13.21
CA MET A 361 2.07 -5.87 -12.52
C MET A 361 2.87 -4.95 -13.45
N VAL A 362 3.19 -5.43 -14.66
CA VAL A 362 3.89 -4.63 -15.68
C VAL A 362 3.02 -3.48 -16.21
N LEU A 363 1.73 -3.72 -16.43
CA LEU A 363 0.79 -2.70 -16.90
C LEU A 363 0.50 -1.66 -15.82
N ASP A 364 0.41 -2.08 -14.57
CA ASP A 364 0.24 -1.17 -13.42
C ASP A 364 1.46 -0.28 -13.24
N ASN A 365 2.67 -0.77 -13.49
CA ASN A 365 3.85 0.08 -13.52
C ASN A 365 3.69 1.26 -14.50
N ASP A 366 3.16 1.02 -15.69
CA ASP A 366 2.87 2.11 -16.64
C ASP A 366 1.74 3.02 -16.14
N GLN A 367 0.68 2.49 -15.52
CA GLN A 367 -0.37 3.32 -14.92
C GLN A 367 0.18 4.20 -13.80
N LEU A 368 1.00 3.66 -12.92
CA LEU A 368 1.63 4.39 -11.82
C LEU A 368 2.55 5.51 -12.32
N GLY A 369 3.33 5.24 -13.38
CA GLY A 369 4.12 6.27 -14.07
C GLY A 369 3.26 7.41 -14.63
N ALA A 370 2.08 7.07 -15.20
CA ALA A 370 1.12 8.08 -15.65
C ALA A 370 0.55 8.90 -14.47
N LEU A 371 0.20 8.26 -13.35
CA LEU A 371 -0.28 8.94 -12.15
C LEU A 371 0.79 9.91 -11.59
N ARG A 372 2.05 9.50 -11.51
CA ARG A 372 3.16 10.38 -11.09
C ARG A 372 3.30 11.58 -12.01
N ARG A 373 3.05 11.41 -13.32
CA ARG A 373 3.05 12.56 -14.25
C ARG A 373 1.95 13.58 -13.94
N TYR A 374 0.75 13.12 -13.53
CA TYR A 374 -0.33 14.01 -13.07
C TYR A 374 0.02 14.76 -11.78
N LEU A 375 0.76 14.13 -10.89
CA LEU A 375 1.13 14.69 -9.58
C LEU A 375 2.38 15.57 -9.63
N ARG A 376 3.15 15.51 -10.72
CA ARG A 376 4.35 16.34 -10.89
C ARG A 376 3.98 17.83 -10.84
N GLU A 377 4.74 18.58 -10.07
CA GLU A 377 4.62 20.02 -10.05
C GLU A 377 5.16 20.63 -11.34
N ASP A 378 4.31 21.40 -12.01
CA ASP A 378 4.70 22.12 -13.23
C ASP A 378 4.91 23.61 -12.91
N ALA A 379 6.02 24.17 -13.44
CA ALA A 379 6.23 25.60 -13.40
C ALA A 379 5.24 26.30 -14.34
N ILE A 380 4.59 27.36 -13.86
CA ILE A 380 3.69 28.21 -14.65
C ILE A 380 4.32 29.61 -14.66
N ASP A 381 5.24 29.82 -15.59
CA ASP A 381 6.01 31.04 -15.70
C ASP A 381 6.50 31.28 -17.15
N GLU A 382 7.27 32.35 -17.35
CA GLU A 382 7.80 32.73 -18.67
C GLU A 382 8.66 31.63 -19.29
N SER A 383 9.39 30.84 -18.48
CA SER A 383 10.28 29.77 -18.97
C SER A 383 9.51 28.60 -19.60
N THR A 384 8.25 28.42 -19.21
CA THR A 384 7.35 27.37 -19.72
C THR A 384 6.31 27.94 -20.68
N ALA A 385 6.00 29.23 -20.61
CA ALA A 385 5.07 29.90 -21.55
C ALA A 385 5.67 29.98 -22.97
N LEU A 386 7.00 30.09 -23.11
CA LEU A 386 7.74 30.10 -24.38
C LEU A 386 7.20 31.12 -25.40
N LEU A 387 6.80 32.33 -24.95
CA LEU A 387 6.22 33.35 -25.82
C LEU A 387 7.13 33.73 -27.01
N ASP A 388 8.45 33.85 -26.79
CA ASP A 388 9.40 34.15 -27.85
C ASP A 388 9.41 33.08 -28.96
N ASP A 389 9.26 31.80 -28.59
CA ASP A 389 9.15 30.72 -29.57
C ASP A 389 7.84 30.80 -30.33
N ILE A 390 6.74 31.15 -29.65
CA ILE A 390 5.43 31.34 -30.29
C ILE A 390 5.50 32.48 -31.31
N CYS A 391 6.06 33.61 -30.92
CA CYS A 391 6.25 34.77 -31.80
C CYS A 391 7.16 34.44 -33.01
N ALA A 392 8.22 33.71 -32.78
CA ALA A 392 9.18 33.37 -33.82
C ALA A 392 8.65 32.34 -34.84
N VAL A 393 7.77 31.43 -34.42
CA VAL A 393 7.13 30.43 -35.28
C VAL A 393 5.99 31.07 -36.08
N GLY A 394 5.21 31.94 -35.46
CA GLY A 394 4.12 32.65 -36.11
C GLY A 394 2.99 31.76 -36.59
N ILE A 395 2.10 32.33 -37.40
CA ILE A 395 0.89 31.68 -37.91
C ILE A 395 1.26 30.62 -38.95
N GLY A 396 0.78 29.39 -38.76
CA GLY A 396 0.94 28.28 -39.71
C GLY A 396 2.33 27.61 -39.70
N GLY A 397 3.23 28.04 -38.81
CA GLY A 397 4.55 27.42 -38.67
C GLY A 397 4.52 26.11 -37.84
N HIS A 398 5.68 25.55 -37.51
CA HIS A 398 5.83 24.36 -36.67
C HIS A 398 7.03 24.47 -35.71
N TYR A 399 6.97 23.76 -34.59
CA TYR A 399 7.95 23.84 -33.50
C TYR A 399 9.04 22.78 -33.57
N LEU A 400 9.02 21.83 -34.54
CA LEU A 400 9.96 20.69 -34.59
C LEU A 400 11.44 21.11 -34.60
N GLY A 401 11.78 22.26 -35.23
CA GLY A 401 13.14 22.78 -35.28
C GLY A 401 13.55 23.63 -34.07
N ARG A 402 12.67 23.89 -33.10
CA ARG A 402 12.98 24.75 -31.96
C ARG A 402 13.84 24.03 -30.92
N ARG A 403 14.76 24.77 -30.29
CA ARG A 403 15.60 24.25 -29.20
C ARG A 403 14.75 23.86 -27.98
N SER A 404 13.71 24.62 -27.67
CA SER A 404 12.74 24.37 -26.61
C SER A 404 12.02 23.01 -26.77
N THR A 405 11.57 22.68 -27.98
CA THR A 405 10.95 21.37 -28.27
C THR A 405 11.87 20.23 -27.87
N ARG A 406 13.15 20.29 -28.23
CA ARG A 406 14.15 19.28 -27.87
C ARG A 406 14.41 19.26 -26.34
N ALA A 407 14.48 20.43 -25.70
CA ALA A 407 14.78 20.57 -24.29
C ALA A 407 13.62 20.01 -23.41
N PHE A 408 12.38 20.30 -23.81
CA PHE A 408 11.20 19.95 -23.01
C PHE A 408 10.57 18.60 -23.39
N ALA A 409 10.82 18.05 -24.57
CA ALA A 409 10.14 16.85 -25.07
C ALA A 409 10.17 15.65 -24.09
N ARG A 410 11.31 15.43 -23.41
CA ARG A 410 11.45 14.33 -22.44
C ARG A 410 10.80 14.63 -21.07
N ARG A 411 10.74 15.90 -20.72
CA ARG A 411 10.16 16.37 -19.47
C ARG A 411 8.64 16.41 -19.55
N GLU A 412 8.10 16.93 -20.65
CA GLU A 412 6.65 17.17 -20.77
C GLU A 412 5.87 15.92 -21.17
N VAL A 413 6.49 15.04 -21.96
CA VAL A 413 5.81 13.83 -22.47
C VAL A 413 6.25 12.62 -21.66
N TRP A 414 5.33 12.08 -20.84
CA TRP A 414 5.53 10.80 -20.19
C TRP A 414 5.59 9.67 -21.23
N ARG A 415 6.54 8.74 -21.05
CA ARG A 415 6.75 7.60 -21.95
C ARG A 415 6.53 6.30 -21.20
N PRO A 416 5.51 5.51 -21.60
CA PRO A 416 5.27 4.19 -21.05
C PRO A 416 6.35 3.19 -21.48
N ALA A 417 6.47 2.08 -20.72
CA ALA A 417 7.32 0.95 -21.08
C ALA A 417 6.61 -0.01 -22.06
N VAL A 418 5.29 -0.16 -21.93
CA VAL A 418 4.47 -1.11 -22.70
C VAL A 418 3.30 -0.44 -23.41
N PHE A 419 2.67 0.57 -22.82
CA PHE A 419 1.53 1.26 -23.45
C PHE A 419 1.93 1.92 -24.77
N GLN A 420 1.16 1.66 -25.82
CA GLN A 420 1.46 2.13 -27.16
C GLN A 420 1.12 3.61 -27.35
N ARG A 421 2.06 4.37 -27.93
CA ARG A 421 1.89 5.79 -28.29
C ARG A 421 2.27 6.09 -29.74
N GLY A 422 2.44 5.06 -30.57
CA GLY A 422 2.76 5.19 -31.98
C GLY A 422 1.52 5.34 -32.87
N SER A 423 1.76 5.67 -34.14
CA SER A 423 0.74 5.62 -35.17
C SER A 423 0.48 4.17 -35.60
N PHE A 424 -0.75 3.88 -36.02
CA PHE A 424 -1.10 2.58 -36.59
C PHE A 424 -0.27 2.33 -37.86
N ASP A 425 0.59 1.32 -37.83
CA ASP A 425 1.38 0.89 -38.99
C ASP A 425 0.66 -0.26 -39.71
N ARG A 426 0.08 0.05 -40.86
CA ARG A 426 -0.63 -0.95 -41.68
C ARG A 426 0.29 -2.03 -42.22
N SER A 427 1.61 -1.79 -42.33
CA SER A 427 2.57 -2.76 -42.87
C SER A 427 2.99 -3.80 -41.84
N ALA A 428 2.90 -3.48 -40.54
CA ALA A 428 3.30 -4.36 -39.45
C ALA A 428 2.23 -5.40 -39.04
N GLY A 429 1.00 -5.30 -39.61
CA GLY A 429 -0.12 -6.13 -39.20
C GLY A 429 -0.68 -5.76 -37.81
N PRO A 430 -1.54 -6.59 -37.21
CA PRO A 430 -2.20 -6.30 -35.93
C PRO A 430 -1.26 -6.25 -34.73
N GLY A 431 -0.01 -6.68 -34.86
CA GLY A 431 0.94 -6.70 -33.74
C GLY A 431 0.56 -7.65 -32.59
N ARG A 432 1.38 -7.71 -31.55
CA ARG A 432 1.07 -8.42 -30.30
C ARG A 432 0.02 -7.64 -29.51
N SER A 433 -0.90 -8.36 -28.85
CA SER A 433 -1.80 -7.74 -27.89
C SER A 433 -1.03 -7.07 -26.76
N LEU A 434 -1.66 -6.16 -26.02
CA LEU A 434 -1.03 -5.49 -24.89
C LEU A 434 -0.62 -6.47 -23.79
N ILE A 435 -1.42 -7.53 -23.58
CA ILE A 435 -1.12 -8.60 -22.62
C ILE A 435 0.12 -9.40 -23.05
N GLU A 436 0.20 -9.81 -24.31
CA GLU A 436 1.39 -10.51 -24.83
C GLU A 436 2.66 -9.66 -24.72
N GLN A 437 2.55 -8.35 -24.90
CA GLN A 437 3.67 -7.42 -24.72
C GLN A 437 4.07 -7.31 -23.24
N ALA A 438 3.10 -7.23 -22.33
CA ALA A 438 3.36 -7.19 -20.89
C ALA A 438 4.00 -8.49 -20.37
N VAL A 439 3.51 -9.66 -20.81
CA VAL A 439 4.11 -10.98 -20.48
C VAL A 439 5.54 -11.07 -21.02
N ALA A 440 5.76 -10.65 -22.26
CA ALA A 440 7.11 -10.64 -22.84
C ALA A 440 8.05 -9.70 -22.07
N ARG A 441 7.57 -8.52 -21.66
CA ARG A 441 8.34 -7.56 -20.85
C ARG A 441 8.65 -8.11 -19.46
N ALA A 442 7.70 -8.77 -18.81
CA ALA A 442 7.93 -9.45 -17.54
C ALA A 442 9.03 -10.52 -17.69
N GLY A 443 8.96 -11.34 -18.74
CA GLY A 443 9.97 -12.36 -19.04
C GLY A 443 11.36 -11.76 -19.28
N GLU A 444 11.45 -10.67 -20.04
CA GLU A 444 12.70 -9.94 -20.27
C GLU A 444 13.30 -9.40 -18.96
N LEU A 445 12.48 -8.72 -18.15
CA LEU A 445 12.93 -8.18 -16.85
C LEU A 445 13.43 -9.29 -15.93
N LEU A 446 12.68 -10.39 -15.81
CA LEU A 446 13.10 -11.53 -14.98
C LEU A 446 14.38 -12.22 -15.46
N ALA A 447 14.69 -12.16 -16.75
CA ALA A 447 15.90 -12.74 -17.34
C ALA A 447 17.12 -11.83 -17.22
N THR A 448 16.95 -10.52 -17.15
CA THR A 448 18.03 -9.54 -17.23
C THR A 448 18.27 -8.73 -15.97
N HIS A 449 17.29 -8.66 -15.07
CA HIS A 449 17.40 -7.91 -13.83
C HIS A 449 18.19 -8.69 -12.77
N GLU A 450 19.17 -8.02 -12.19
CA GLU A 450 20.00 -8.54 -11.10
C GLU A 450 19.64 -7.81 -9.80
N VAL A 451 19.20 -8.58 -8.81
CA VAL A 451 18.97 -8.07 -7.45
C VAL A 451 20.32 -7.99 -6.75
N THR A 452 20.58 -6.91 -6.00
CA THR A 452 21.78 -6.81 -5.15
C THR A 452 21.81 -7.99 -4.18
N PRO A 453 22.82 -8.89 -4.26
CA PRO A 453 22.86 -10.09 -3.44
C PRO A 453 23.03 -9.76 -1.95
N LEU A 454 22.60 -10.65 -1.09
CA LEU A 454 22.99 -10.67 0.31
C LEU A 454 24.45 -11.13 0.42
N ASP A 455 25.13 -10.69 1.47
CA ASP A 455 26.45 -11.27 1.76
C ASP A 455 26.31 -12.69 2.35
N GLU A 456 27.42 -13.46 2.34
CA GLU A 456 27.42 -14.85 2.82
C GLU A 456 27.11 -14.99 4.33
N ALA A 457 27.36 -13.94 5.13
CA ALA A 457 27.06 -13.98 6.55
C ALA A 457 25.55 -13.82 6.78
N ALA A 458 24.92 -12.85 6.10
CA ALA A 458 23.49 -12.65 6.11
C ALA A 458 22.72 -13.89 5.62
N GLU A 459 23.19 -14.52 4.52
CA GLU A 459 22.55 -15.75 4.01
C GLU A 459 22.60 -16.88 5.05
N ARG A 460 23.75 -17.11 5.68
CA ARG A 460 23.89 -18.13 6.74
C ARG A 460 23.01 -17.83 7.95
N GLU A 461 22.98 -16.58 8.39
CA GLU A 461 22.15 -16.16 9.53
C GLU A 461 20.67 -16.38 9.24
N ILE A 462 20.19 -16.03 8.05
CA ILE A 462 18.80 -16.28 7.62
C ILE A 462 18.49 -17.78 7.60
N ASP A 463 19.41 -18.62 7.07
CA ASP A 463 19.22 -20.08 7.06
C ASP A 463 19.18 -20.66 8.47
N ASP A 464 20.01 -20.17 9.39
CA ASP A 464 19.99 -20.58 10.81
C ASP A 464 18.69 -20.19 11.50
N ILE A 465 18.16 -18.99 11.23
CA ILE A 465 16.84 -18.52 11.76
C ILE A 465 15.72 -19.44 11.26
N LEU A 466 15.69 -19.77 9.96
CA LEU A 466 14.69 -20.67 9.38
C LEU A 466 14.77 -22.08 10.00
N ALA A 467 15.98 -22.63 10.14
CA ALA A 467 16.20 -23.94 10.76
C ALA A 467 15.75 -23.96 12.22
N ALA A 468 16.12 -22.94 12.99
CA ALA A 468 15.72 -22.82 14.40
C ALA A 468 14.21 -22.71 14.58
N HIS A 469 13.50 -21.99 13.68
CA HIS A 469 12.05 -21.89 13.69
C HIS A 469 11.39 -23.21 13.32
N SER A 470 11.87 -23.88 12.27
CA SER A 470 11.37 -25.20 11.83
C SER A 470 11.49 -26.27 12.91
N ALA A 471 12.55 -26.21 13.74
CA ALA A 471 12.76 -27.16 14.83
C ALA A 471 11.79 -26.96 16.04
N ARG A 472 11.12 -25.82 16.12
CA ARG A 472 10.19 -25.46 17.22
C ARG A 472 8.75 -25.86 16.92
N ARG A 473 8.49 -26.88 16.11
CA ARG A 473 7.12 -27.37 15.85
C ARG A 473 6.39 -27.64 17.16
N PRO A 474 5.14 -27.13 17.30
CA PRO A 474 4.32 -27.39 18.48
C PRO A 474 3.92 -28.86 18.65
#